data_3566249bd20877036851cfb1363e6846
#
_entry.id   3566249bd20877036851cfb1363e6846
#
_cell.length_a   1.000
_cell.length_b   1.000
_cell.length_c   1.000
_cell.angle_alpha   90.00
_cell.angle_beta   90.00
_cell.angle_gamma   90.00
#
_symmetry.space_group_name_H-M   'P 1'
#
loop_
_entity.id
_entity.type
_entity.pdbx_description
1 polymer ?
#
loop_
_entity_poly.entity_id
_entity_poly.type
_entity_poly.pdbx_seq_one_letter_code
_entity_poly.pdbx_strand_id
1 'polypeptide(L)'
;MHEKDSVLIIDDDPMHLRIYGWIVEAAGYRALAAQVELDKVVLPEETVDLVLLDYNLSGALSAVKTAELVRSRYAQAPILVLSDAYSMPDDIAPYVRGFVRKGDPAKLVERLREMLGSRS
;
A
#
# COMPACT_ATOMS: atom_id res chain seq x y z
N MET A 1 -17.55 -14.32 13.61
CA MET A 1 -16.60 -14.55 12.51
C MET A 1 -16.04 -13.22 12.06
N HIS A 2 -14.73 -13.09 12.03
CA HIS A 2 -14.10 -11.84 11.62
C HIS A 2 -13.82 -11.84 10.12
N GLU A 3 -14.17 -10.76 9.48
CA GLU A 3 -13.74 -10.55 8.11
C GLU A 3 -12.26 -10.21 8.11
N LYS A 4 -11.59 -10.59 7.04
CA LYS A 4 -10.19 -10.25 6.88
C LYS A 4 -10.05 -8.74 6.67
N ASP A 5 -9.00 -8.17 7.22
CA ASP A 5 -8.65 -6.79 6.90
C ASP A 5 -8.24 -6.70 5.43
N SER A 6 -8.63 -5.61 4.79
CA SER A 6 -8.38 -5.38 3.38
C SER A 6 -7.17 -4.46 3.20
N VAL A 7 -6.23 -4.90 2.40
CA VAL A 7 -5.02 -4.15 2.08
C VAL A 7 -5.07 -3.78 0.60
N LEU A 8 -5.07 -2.49 0.32
CA LEU A 8 -5.05 -2.00 -1.06
C LEU A 8 -3.61 -1.76 -1.49
N ILE A 9 -3.22 -2.36 -2.59
CA ILE A 9 -1.87 -2.22 -3.15
C ILE A 9 -1.96 -1.30 -4.36
N ILE A 10 -1.17 -0.22 -4.36
CA ILE A 10 -1.14 0.75 -5.45
C ILE A 10 0.26 0.76 -6.07
N ASP A 11 0.34 0.45 -7.34
CA ASP A 11 1.59 0.35 -8.07
C ASP A 11 1.28 0.57 -9.56
N ASP A 12 2.26 0.96 -10.35
CA ASP A 12 2.09 1.09 -11.79
C ASP A 12 2.48 -0.18 -12.55
N ASP A 13 3.10 -1.14 -11.88
CA ASP A 13 3.55 -2.39 -12.49
C ASP A 13 2.61 -3.53 -12.11
N PRO A 14 1.90 -4.14 -13.09
CA PRO A 14 0.98 -5.23 -12.79
C PRO A 14 1.64 -6.46 -12.16
N MET A 15 2.93 -6.69 -12.45
CA MET A 15 3.67 -7.79 -11.83
C MET A 15 3.87 -7.55 -10.33
N HIS A 16 4.19 -6.31 -9.94
CA HIS A 16 4.32 -5.96 -8.54
C HIS A 16 3.00 -6.10 -7.81
N LEU A 17 1.90 -5.68 -8.42
CA LEU A 17 0.56 -5.85 -7.84
C LEU A 17 0.28 -7.32 -7.54
N ARG A 18 0.65 -8.20 -8.45
CA ARG A 18 0.45 -9.64 -8.26
C ARG A 18 1.32 -10.19 -7.14
N ILE A 19 2.60 -9.85 -7.14
CA ILE A 19 3.56 -10.35 -6.13
C ILE A 19 3.15 -9.88 -4.73
N TYR A 20 2.88 -8.60 -4.57
CA TYR A 20 2.48 -8.07 -3.27
C TYR A 20 1.11 -8.59 -2.85
N GLY A 21 0.22 -8.83 -3.83
CA GLY A 21 -1.07 -9.47 -3.55
C GLY A 21 -0.89 -10.86 -2.94
N TRP A 22 0.02 -11.66 -3.47
CA TRP A 22 0.33 -12.98 -2.91
C TRP A 22 0.87 -12.90 -1.49
N ILE A 23 1.78 -11.96 -1.24
CA ILE A 23 2.36 -11.77 0.09
C ILE A 23 1.29 -11.39 1.09
N VAL A 24 0.43 -10.45 0.73
CA VAL A 24 -0.66 -9.97 1.58
C VAL A 24 -1.64 -11.10 1.89
N GLU A 25 -2.04 -11.86 0.88
CA GLU A 25 -2.98 -12.96 1.06
C GLU A 25 -2.38 -14.09 1.88
N ALA A 26 -1.11 -14.41 1.64
CA ALA A 26 -0.42 -15.43 2.43
C ALA A 26 -0.32 -15.04 3.90
N ALA A 27 -0.29 -13.76 4.20
CA ALA A 27 -0.26 -13.26 5.58
C ALA A 27 -1.64 -13.26 6.25
N GLY A 28 -2.70 -13.59 5.51
CA GLY A 28 -4.04 -13.71 6.06
C GLY A 28 -4.95 -12.51 5.82
N TYR A 29 -4.55 -11.59 4.96
CA TYR A 29 -5.34 -10.40 4.65
C TYR A 29 -5.98 -10.52 3.27
N ARG A 30 -6.97 -9.69 3.00
CA ARG A 30 -7.58 -9.59 1.69
C ARG A 30 -6.81 -8.57 0.87
N ALA A 31 -6.39 -8.94 -0.34
CA ALA A 31 -5.65 -8.04 -1.21
C ALA A 31 -6.56 -7.40 -2.24
N LEU A 32 -6.48 -6.08 -2.35
CA LEU A 32 -7.12 -5.30 -3.40
C LEU A 32 -6.00 -4.61 -4.18
N ALA A 33 -6.19 -4.40 -5.46
CA ALA A 33 -5.17 -3.80 -6.30
C ALA A 33 -5.73 -2.60 -7.07
N ALA A 34 -4.91 -1.56 -7.20
CA ALA A 34 -5.21 -0.42 -8.04
C ALA A 34 -3.96 -0.09 -8.85
N GLN A 35 -4.05 -0.23 -10.15
CA GLN A 35 -2.93 0.06 -11.03
C GLN A 35 -2.93 1.52 -11.44
N VAL A 36 -1.78 2.18 -11.26
CA VAL A 36 -1.61 3.55 -11.76
C VAL A 36 -1.24 3.48 -13.23
N GLU A 37 -2.02 4.15 -14.06
CA GLU A 37 -1.79 4.22 -15.50
C GLU A 37 -1.68 5.69 -15.90
N LEU A 38 -0.50 6.09 -16.38
CA LEU A 38 -0.22 7.47 -16.75
C LEU A 38 -0.44 8.41 -15.57
N ASP A 39 -1.55 9.16 -15.58
CA ASP A 39 -1.89 10.13 -14.54
C ASP A 39 -3.13 9.74 -13.74
N LYS A 40 -3.57 8.49 -13.85
CA LYS A 40 -4.83 8.05 -13.28
C LYS A 40 -4.67 6.81 -12.42
N VAL A 41 -5.48 6.76 -11.36
CA VAL A 41 -5.68 5.55 -10.59
C VAL A 41 -7.16 5.47 -10.22
N VAL A 42 -7.75 4.30 -10.39
CA VAL A 42 -9.13 4.05 -9.99
C VAL A 42 -9.11 3.34 -8.64
N LEU A 43 -9.57 4.04 -7.62
CA LEU A 43 -9.58 3.50 -6.27
C LEU A 43 -10.86 2.70 -6.04
N PRO A 44 -10.78 1.49 -5.46
CA PRO A 44 -11.97 0.68 -5.23
C PRO A 44 -12.92 1.32 -4.22
N GLU A 45 -14.20 1.03 -4.37
CA GLU A 45 -15.23 1.53 -3.45
C GLU A 45 -15.34 0.68 -2.19
N GLU A 46 -14.67 -0.44 -2.15
CA GLU A 46 -14.68 -1.35 -1.02
C GLU A 46 -13.98 -0.75 0.18
N THR A 47 -14.27 -1.29 1.37
CA THR A 47 -13.58 -0.89 2.59
C THR A 47 -12.10 -1.25 2.51
N VAL A 48 -11.26 -0.29 2.84
CA VAL A 48 -9.81 -0.47 2.85
C VAL A 48 -9.28 -0.16 4.25
N ASP A 49 -8.53 -1.10 4.81
CA ASP A 49 -8.01 -0.97 6.16
C ASP A 49 -6.56 -0.48 6.20
N LEU A 50 -5.82 -0.70 5.13
CA LEU A 50 -4.43 -0.23 5.00
C LEU A 50 -4.10 -0.13 3.52
N VAL A 51 -3.25 0.83 3.16
CA VAL A 51 -2.80 1.02 1.78
C VAL A 51 -1.29 0.80 1.70
N LEU A 52 -0.87 -0.06 0.76
CA LEU A 52 0.52 -0.21 0.37
C LEU A 52 0.73 0.62 -0.89
N LEU A 53 1.61 1.61 -0.83
CA LEU A 53 1.83 2.54 -1.94
C LEU A 53 3.27 2.46 -2.41
N ASP A 54 3.45 2.17 -3.69
CA ASP A 54 4.78 2.22 -4.31
C ASP A 54 5.23 3.68 -4.41
N TYR A 55 6.42 3.97 -3.91
CA TYR A 55 6.99 5.30 -3.99
C TYR A 55 7.44 5.65 -5.42
N ASN A 56 7.92 4.65 -6.15
CA ASN A 56 8.52 4.86 -7.47
C ASN A 56 7.51 4.69 -8.59
N LEU A 57 6.50 5.54 -8.60
CA LEU A 57 5.51 5.55 -9.68
C LEU A 57 6.08 6.31 -10.87
N SER A 58 6.06 5.67 -12.05
CA SER A 58 6.45 6.32 -13.29
C SER A 58 5.25 7.04 -13.88
N GLY A 59 5.46 8.18 -14.49
CA GLY A 59 4.38 8.95 -15.09
C GLY A 59 4.03 10.19 -14.31
N ALA A 60 2.90 10.80 -14.65
CA ALA A 60 2.52 12.11 -14.13
C ALA A 60 1.96 12.06 -12.70
N LEU A 61 1.41 10.91 -12.29
CA LEU A 61 0.85 10.78 -10.96
C LEU A 61 1.94 10.33 -9.99
N SER A 62 2.41 11.26 -9.17
CA SER A 62 3.46 10.96 -8.19
C SER A 62 2.91 10.20 -6.98
N ALA A 63 3.81 9.61 -6.19
CA ALA A 63 3.42 8.96 -4.95
C ALA A 63 2.78 9.93 -3.97
N VAL A 64 3.27 11.17 -3.90
CA VAL A 64 2.69 12.19 -3.02
C VAL A 64 1.25 12.51 -3.43
N LYS A 65 1.01 12.75 -4.71
CA LYS A 65 -0.35 13.01 -5.19
C LYS A 65 -1.27 11.82 -4.96
N THR A 66 -0.75 10.62 -5.17
CA THR A 66 -1.51 9.41 -4.93
C THR A 66 -1.85 9.28 -3.44
N ALA A 67 -0.91 9.58 -2.55
CA ALA A 67 -1.16 9.57 -1.11
C ALA A 67 -2.25 10.56 -0.72
N GLU A 68 -2.26 11.74 -1.32
CA GLU A 68 -3.31 12.72 -1.08
C GLU A 68 -4.69 12.20 -1.50
N LEU A 69 -4.78 11.58 -2.68
CA LEU A 69 -6.03 10.98 -3.14
C LEU A 69 -6.51 9.87 -2.20
N VAL A 70 -5.58 9.03 -1.76
CA VAL A 70 -5.88 7.93 -0.85
C VAL A 70 -6.41 8.46 0.48
N ARG A 71 -5.77 9.47 1.04
CA ARG A 71 -6.21 10.06 2.32
C ARG A 71 -7.58 10.70 2.20
N SER A 72 -7.87 11.29 1.06
CA SER A 72 -9.20 11.86 0.80
C SER A 72 -10.28 10.78 0.70
N ARG A 73 -9.92 9.63 0.11
CA ARG A 73 -10.88 8.54 -0.13
C ARG A 73 -11.04 7.61 1.07
N TYR A 74 -9.92 7.28 1.74
CA TYR A 74 -9.88 6.33 2.85
C TYR A 74 -9.27 7.02 4.07
N ALA A 75 -10.00 7.95 4.65
CA ALA A 75 -9.47 8.84 5.68
C ALA A 75 -8.89 8.10 6.90
N GLN A 76 -9.38 6.91 7.20
CA GLN A 76 -8.94 6.15 8.37
C GLN A 76 -7.87 5.11 8.06
N ALA A 77 -7.59 4.84 6.79
CA ALA A 77 -6.62 3.82 6.42
C ALA A 77 -5.19 4.39 6.45
N PRO A 78 -4.29 3.78 7.22
CA PRO A 78 -2.88 4.20 7.17
C PRO A 78 -2.24 3.81 5.86
N ILE A 79 -1.26 4.61 5.43
CA ILE A 79 -0.49 4.34 4.22
C ILE A 79 0.89 3.85 4.63
N LEU A 80 1.29 2.71 4.09
CA LEU A 80 2.62 2.16 4.22
C LEU A 80 3.29 2.23 2.86
N VAL A 81 4.40 2.95 2.77
CA VAL A 81 5.05 3.16 1.47
C VAL A 81 6.13 2.10 1.22
N LEU A 82 6.22 1.63 -0.02
CA LEU A 82 7.24 0.70 -0.47
C LEU A 82 8.27 1.46 -1.30
N SER A 83 9.54 1.34 -0.97
CA SER A 83 10.60 2.09 -1.64
C SER A 83 11.91 1.31 -1.65
N ASP A 84 12.75 1.59 -2.64
CA ASP A 84 14.10 1.06 -2.70
C ASP A 84 15.07 1.85 -1.80
N ALA A 85 14.64 2.99 -1.29
CA ALA A 85 15.46 3.82 -0.42
C ALA A 85 15.75 3.15 0.91
N TYR A 86 16.83 3.55 1.56
CA TYR A 86 17.21 3.03 2.88
C TYR A 86 16.42 3.67 4.01
N SER A 87 15.81 4.82 3.75
CA SER A 87 15.01 5.53 4.76
C SER A 87 13.78 6.14 4.11
N MET A 88 12.86 6.59 4.94
CA MET A 88 11.62 7.22 4.50
C MET A 88 11.94 8.47 3.65
N PRO A 89 11.45 8.53 2.40
CA PRO A 89 11.58 9.77 1.61
C PRO A 89 10.86 10.93 2.28
N ASP A 90 11.53 12.09 2.32
CA ASP A 90 11.03 13.25 3.07
C ASP A 90 9.71 13.80 2.54
N ASP A 91 9.51 13.78 1.22
CA ASP A 91 8.33 14.36 0.61
C ASP A 91 7.05 13.58 0.90
N ILE A 92 7.16 12.26 1.09
CA ILE A 92 6.00 11.41 1.35
C ILE A 92 5.73 11.27 2.85
N ALA A 93 6.73 11.53 3.69
CA ALA A 93 6.65 11.29 5.12
C ALA A 93 5.40 11.89 5.80
N PRO A 94 4.97 13.13 5.46
CA PRO A 94 3.79 13.70 6.10
C PRO A 94 2.49 12.96 5.83
N TYR A 95 2.45 12.13 4.80
CA TYR A 95 1.22 11.48 4.33
C TYR A 95 1.11 10.02 4.76
N VAL A 96 2.19 9.43 5.30
CA VAL A 96 2.24 7.99 5.53
C VAL A 96 2.59 7.67 6.98
N ARG A 97 2.28 6.44 7.39
CA ARG A 97 2.56 5.93 8.73
C ARG A 97 3.88 5.22 8.83
N GLY A 98 4.41 4.75 7.73
CA GLY A 98 5.66 4.04 7.75
C GLY A 98 6.11 3.66 6.36
N PHE A 99 7.28 2.99 6.31
CA PHE A 99 7.82 2.56 5.05
C PHE A 99 8.45 1.18 5.20
N VAL A 100 8.47 0.44 4.10
CA VAL A 100 9.15 -0.84 4.00
C VAL A 100 10.03 -0.80 2.75
N ARG A 101 11.25 -1.28 2.91
CA ARG A 101 12.15 -1.38 1.77
C ARG A 101 11.71 -2.52 0.87
N LYS A 102 11.70 -2.29 -0.43
CA LYS A 102 11.35 -3.31 -1.42
C LYS A 102 12.35 -4.48 -1.33
N GLY A 103 11.84 -5.67 -1.62
CA GLY A 103 12.66 -6.87 -1.57
C GLY A 103 12.77 -7.52 -0.20
N ASP A 104 11.97 -7.06 0.76
CA ASP A 104 11.96 -7.63 2.11
C ASP A 104 10.54 -8.06 2.49
N PRO A 105 10.06 -9.21 1.99
CA PRO A 105 8.69 -9.65 2.27
C PRO A 105 8.43 -9.93 3.75
N ALA A 106 9.43 -10.42 4.47
CA ALA A 106 9.27 -10.70 5.90
C ALA A 106 9.02 -9.42 6.69
N LYS A 107 9.75 -8.35 6.37
CA LYS A 107 9.55 -7.06 7.02
C LYS A 107 8.19 -6.46 6.65
N LEU A 108 7.75 -6.64 5.43
CA LEU A 108 6.43 -6.19 5.01
C LEU A 108 5.33 -6.86 5.83
N VAL A 109 5.40 -8.18 5.99
CA VAL A 109 4.41 -8.92 6.78
C VAL A 109 4.44 -8.46 8.24
N GLU A 110 5.63 -8.26 8.80
CA GLU A 110 5.79 -7.77 10.17
C GLU A 110 5.10 -6.41 10.35
N ARG A 111 5.30 -5.50 9.41
CA ARG A 111 4.68 -4.16 9.47
C ARG A 111 3.16 -4.24 9.33
N LEU A 112 2.67 -5.10 8.45
CA LEU A 112 1.22 -5.29 8.31
C LEU A 112 0.61 -5.75 9.62
N ARG A 113 1.24 -6.69 10.31
CA ARG A 113 0.74 -7.19 11.58
C ARG A 113 0.79 -6.14 12.67
N GLU A 114 1.84 -5.32 12.68
CA GLU A 114 1.95 -4.21 13.64
C GLU A 114 0.83 -3.19 13.46
N MET A 115 0.48 -2.89 12.22
CA MET A 115 -0.49 -1.84 11.91
C MET A 115 -1.93 -2.32 11.93
N LEU A 116 -2.16 -3.58 11.56
CA LEU A 116 -3.51 -4.16 11.49
C LEU A 116 -3.82 -5.09 12.65
N GLY A 117 -2.80 -5.48 13.37
CA GLY A 117 -2.93 -6.47 14.41
C GLY A 117 -2.91 -7.89 13.87
N SER A 118 -2.76 -8.84 14.77
CA SER A 118 -2.79 -10.25 14.47
C SER A 118 -4.21 -10.75 14.72
N ARG A 119 -4.92 -11.08 13.67
CA ARG A 119 -6.24 -11.68 13.82
C ARG A 119 -6.12 -13.17 13.70
N SER A 120 -6.46 -13.81 14.74
CA SER A 120 -6.46 -15.26 14.77
C SER A 120 -7.89 -15.81 14.66
#